data_1b1eb783d10146d13e5a6fdfae16ff3b
#
_entry.id   1b1eb783d10146d13e5a6fdfae16ff3b
#
_cell.length_a   1.000
_cell.length_b   1.000
_cell.length_c   1.000
_cell.angle_alpha   90.00
_cell.angle_beta   90.00
_cell.angle_gamma   90.00
#
_symmetry.space_group_name_H-M   'P 1'
#
loop_
_entity.id
_entity.type
_entity.pdbx_description
1 polymer ?
#
loop_
_entity_poly.entity_id
_entity_poly.type
_entity_poly.pdbx_seq_one_letter_code
_entity_poly.pdbx_strand_id
1 'polypeptide(L)'
;VAGVAGKWNQADIAQLEGLLGDASQALPLVIERVQALVADQPDFLPARRTLARILRHTGQHDMASQMELESIAHGLSRPSFARAQDAFLAGEPEQAEKAIRHHLTLDPEDPAGALLLGEIAAQCKAAADAENLFRRSIVLAPSYVEARLALAKLQRDQGRYAEALQAIAELLRFTPDHLPALSLRAALYEQMRRFEEADAAFNELHHLHPDDARGWANHAFLLKTVGRQEDAVAAYRQAVELQPTSGLAWWGLSNLKTVRFSEADITTIRTALTRDDLEPDDRIHLNYAMGKALDDNKDYGGAFAAYSSGAASRLQQVPYDPQRVREHVKKSTSVCTAPFFSDRNGWGSKKADPIFIVSLPRSGSTLVEQILASHPEIEGTEELHDIERIAISMAPQGGTGGWLDALRDLTQEQACELGDHYVEATRRFRHTGRSYFTDKMPSNWVFLGLIHTILPNAKIIDVRRHPMGCGFANFSQHFNWGINFSYDLEHIGQFYTEYVRQIAHFETVLPGRVHHLTYEALVENTESEVRRLLEYLELPFDDACLRFFENRRAVYTPSSEQVRSPINRDGMERWKRYEPYLDPLKQSLGPVLAHYPNVPPELQS
;
A
#
# COMPACT_ATOMS: atom_id res chain seq x y z
N VAL A 1 27.87 56.22 -10.59
CA VAL A 1 27.91 56.06 -12.06
C VAL A 1 26.49 56.15 -12.53
N ALA A 2 26.10 57.26 -13.21
CA ALA A 2 24.80 57.48 -13.76
C ALA A 2 24.57 56.58 -14.96
N GLY A 3 23.39 55.98 -15.01
CA GLY A 3 23.03 54.92 -15.90
C GLY A 3 23.02 55.24 -17.38
N VAL A 4 23.43 54.28 -18.14
CA VAL A 4 22.99 54.03 -19.50
C VAL A 4 21.69 53.21 -19.38
N ALA A 5 20.64 53.64 -20.07
CA ALA A 5 19.36 52.94 -20.16
C ALA A 5 19.51 51.67 -21.02
N GLY A 6 20.23 50.66 -20.49
CA GLY A 6 20.33 49.33 -21.03
C GLY A 6 19.49 48.37 -20.17
N LYS A 7 18.74 47.46 -20.80
CA LYS A 7 18.08 46.39 -20.07
C LYS A 7 19.11 45.60 -19.29
N TRP A 8 18.94 45.44 -17.99
CA TRP A 8 19.76 44.64 -17.13
C TRP A 8 19.79 43.18 -17.60
N ASN A 9 20.95 42.55 -17.43
CA ASN A 9 21.15 41.16 -17.82
C ASN A 9 21.72 40.34 -16.66
N GLN A 10 21.90 39.06 -16.88
CA GLN A 10 22.38 38.13 -15.86
C GLN A 10 23.80 38.43 -15.33
N ALA A 11 24.66 39.07 -16.13
CA ALA A 11 25.98 39.48 -15.68
C ALA A 11 25.90 40.63 -14.66
N ASP A 12 24.95 41.54 -14.80
CA ASP A 12 24.71 42.62 -13.84
C ASP A 12 24.27 42.08 -12.49
N ILE A 13 23.45 41.03 -12.49
CA ILE A 13 23.03 40.30 -11.25
C ILE A 13 24.22 39.62 -10.60
N ALA A 14 25.04 38.89 -11.36
CA ALA A 14 26.26 38.23 -10.84
C ALA A 14 27.23 39.23 -10.21
N GLN A 15 27.33 40.44 -10.78
CA GLN A 15 28.13 41.51 -10.21
C GLN A 15 27.57 42.02 -8.88
N LEU A 16 26.26 42.14 -8.74
CA LEU A 16 25.60 42.49 -7.49
C LEU A 16 25.74 41.40 -6.42
N GLU A 17 25.68 40.13 -6.82
CA GLU A 17 25.92 38.99 -5.92
C GLU A 17 27.36 38.91 -5.45
N GLY A 18 28.33 39.23 -6.33
CA GLY A 18 29.74 39.33 -5.94
C GLY A 18 30.04 40.39 -4.89
N LEU A 19 29.23 41.47 -4.83
CA LEU A 19 29.35 42.49 -3.79
C LEU A 19 28.85 42.02 -2.42
N LEU A 20 28.07 40.95 -2.35
CA LEU A 20 27.61 40.36 -1.08
C LEU A 20 28.70 39.58 -0.36
N GLY A 21 29.73 39.10 -1.06
CA GLY A 21 30.86 38.36 -0.49
C GLY A 21 31.84 39.23 0.30
N ASP A 22 31.89 40.55 0.06
CA ASP A 22 33.01 41.39 0.52
C ASP A 22 32.71 42.37 1.64
N ALA A 23 31.46 42.74 1.96
CA ALA A 23 31.22 43.65 3.08
C ALA A 23 29.76 43.78 3.52
N SER A 24 29.52 43.66 4.83
CA SER A 24 28.22 43.97 5.48
C SER A 24 27.75 45.44 5.30
N GLN A 25 28.62 46.35 4.86
CA GLN A 25 28.31 47.77 4.63
C GLN A 25 27.66 48.03 3.26
N ALA A 26 27.85 47.15 2.26
CA ALA A 26 27.27 47.31 0.94
C ALA A 26 25.85 46.73 0.84
N LEU A 27 25.41 45.94 1.81
CA LEU A 27 24.17 45.19 1.80
C LEU A 27 22.91 46.05 1.63
N PRO A 28 22.69 47.18 2.35
CA PRO A 28 21.52 48.04 2.14
C PRO A 28 21.44 48.63 0.74
N LEU A 29 22.57 49.03 0.18
CA LEU A 29 22.65 49.58 -1.17
C LEU A 29 22.33 48.52 -2.24
N VAL A 30 22.79 47.26 -2.03
CA VAL A 30 22.51 46.15 -2.96
C VAL A 30 21.01 45.82 -2.91
N ILE A 31 20.40 45.78 -1.73
CA ILE A 31 18.94 45.55 -1.57
C ILE A 31 18.17 46.63 -2.32
N GLU A 32 18.45 47.90 -2.06
CA GLU A 32 17.79 49.03 -2.71
C GLU A 32 17.90 48.97 -4.26
N ARG A 33 19.08 48.65 -4.80
CA ARG A 33 19.30 48.49 -6.24
C ARG A 33 18.54 47.31 -6.83
N VAL A 34 18.53 46.17 -6.18
CA VAL A 34 17.79 44.97 -6.67
C VAL A 34 16.30 45.19 -6.57
N GLN A 35 15.80 45.88 -5.50
CA GLN A 35 14.39 46.27 -5.38
C GLN A 35 13.96 47.24 -6.51
N ALA A 36 14.79 48.26 -6.80
CA ALA A 36 14.56 49.17 -7.91
C ALA A 36 14.52 48.42 -9.26
N LEU A 37 15.39 47.46 -9.46
CA LEU A 37 15.42 46.60 -10.65
C LEU A 37 14.15 45.74 -10.78
N VAL A 38 13.71 45.12 -9.70
CA VAL A 38 12.47 44.32 -9.67
C VAL A 38 11.25 45.21 -9.97
N ALA A 39 11.26 46.45 -9.49
CA ALA A 39 10.19 47.42 -9.77
C ALA A 39 10.18 47.90 -11.25
N ASP A 40 11.35 48.11 -11.83
CA ASP A 40 11.54 48.54 -13.23
C ASP A 40 11.27 47.40 -14.24
N GLN A 41 11.69 46.19 -13.91
CA GLN A 41 11.58 45.00 -14.76
C GLN A 41 10.94 43.83 -13.98
N PRO A 42 9.62 43.86 -13.75
CA PRO A 42 8.93 42.82 -12.94
C PRO A 42 9.07 41.40 -13.47
N ASP A 43 9.21 41.26 -14.78
CA ASP A 43 9.33 39.95 -15.47
C ASP A 43 10.76 39.40 -15.50
N PHE A 44 11.73 40.15 -14.97
CA PHE A 44 13.13 39.70 -14.90
C PHE A 44 13.37 38.84 -13.66
N LEU A 45 12.98 37.55 -13.74
CA LEU A 45 13.00 36.60 -12.64
C LEU A 45 14.36 36.45 -11.93
N PRO A 46 15.52 36.51 -12.59
CA PRO A 46 16.82 36.46 -11.91
C PRO A 46 16.97 37.53 -10.82
N ALA A 47 16.49 38.75 -11.05
CA ALA A 47 16.53 39.81 -10.03
C ALA A 47 15.63 39.49 -8.80
N ARG A 48 14.42 38.99 -9.03
CA ARG A 48 13.52 38.56 -7.94
C ARG A 48 14.13 37.45 -7.10
N ARG A 49 14.73 36.44 -7.74
CA ARG A 49 15.39 35.32 -7.05
C ARG A 49 16.61 35.77 -6.24
N THR A 50 17.39 36.68 -6.79
CA THR A 50 18.51 37.28 -6.08
C THR A 50 18.05 38.10 -4.89
N LEU A 51 16.98 38.90 -5.05
CA LEU A 51 16.40 39.64 -3.94
C LEU A 51 15.90 38.68 -2.83
N ALA A 52 15.22 37.62 -3.21
CA ALA A 52 14.77 36.60 -2.24
C ALA A 52 15.93 35.96 -1.46
N ARG A 53 17.03 35.60 -2.15
CA ARG A 53 18.25 35.07 -1.49
C ARG A 53 18.85 36.07 -0.51
N ILE A 54 18.97 37.32 -0.89
CA ILE A 54 19.47 38.39 -0.04
C ILE A 54 18.58 38.59 1.19
N LEU A 55 17.27 38.71 1.00
CA LEU A 55 16.31 38.89 2.08
C LEU A 55 16.34 37.73 3.07
N ARG A 56 16.48 36.50 2.57
CA ARG A 56 16.59 35.32 3.41
C ARG A 56 17.89 35.30 4.23
N HIS A 57 19.01 35.68 3.61
CA HIS A 57 20.29 35.77 4.30
C HIS A 57 20.30 36.86 5.38
N THR A 58 19.52 37.93 5.20
CA THR A 58 19.38 39.03 6.16
C THR A 58 18.28 38.82 7.21
N GLY A 59 17.67 37.62 7.25
CA GLY A 59 16.64 37.26 8.23
C GLY A 59 15.23 37.82 7.91
N GLN A 60 15.03 38.41 6.73
CA GLN A 60 13.74 38.92 6.28
C GLN A 60 12.94 37.80 5.57
N HIS A 61 12.63 36.73 6.31
CA HIS A 61 12.11 35.48 5.77
C HIS A 61 10.76 35.60 5.07
N ASP A 62 9.84 36.43 5.59
CA ASP A 62 8.52 36.61 5.01
C ASP A 62 8.58 37.29 3.64
N MET A 63 9.38 38.34 3.54
CA MET A 63 9.61 39.03 2.25
C MET A 63 10.33 38.15 1.26
N ALA A 64 11.30 37.35 1.71
CA ALA A 64 11.97 36.38 0.85
C ALA A 64 10.99 35.34 0.29
N SER A 65 10.14 34.78 1.15
CA SER A 65 9.12 33.81 0.74
C SER A 65 8.13 34.41 -0.26
N GLN A 66 7.71 35.65 -0.06
CA GLN A 66 6.85 36.35 -1.03
C GLN A 66 7.54 36.48 -2.40
N MET A 67 8.80 36.89 -2.45
CA MET A 67 9.55 37.03 -3.71
C MET A 67 9.77 35.67 -4.41
N GLU A 68 10.02 34.60 -3.64
CA GLU A 68 10.13 33.24 -4.18
C GLU A 68 8.82 32.80 -4.83
N LEU A 69 7.69 32.94 -4.14
CA LEU A 69 6.36 32.56 -4.64
C LEU A 69 5.94 33.39 -5.87
N GLU A 70 6.19 34.70 -5.87
CA GLU A 70 5.95 35.55 -7.04
C GLU A 70 6.81 35.11 -8.24
N SER A 71 8.09 34.76 -8.02
CA SER A 71 8.98 34.24 -9.07
C SER A 71 8.47 32.92 -9.65
N ILE A 72 7.99 32.01 -8.79
CA ILE A 72 7.40 30.74 -9.20
C ILE A 72 6.13 30.97 -10.05
N ALA A 73 5.21 31.82 -9.58
CA ALA A 73 3.98 32.13 -10.31
C ALA A 73 4.27 32.66 -11.73
N HIS A 74 5.27 33.52 -11.89
CA HIS A 74 5.70 33.99 -13.20
C HIS A 74 6.35 32.89 -14.05
N GLY A 75 7.16 32.00 -13.44
CA GLY A 75 7.74 30.84 -14.10
C GLY A 75 6.70 29.90 -14.69
N LEU A 76 5.69 29.58 -13.89
CA LEU A 76 4.56 28.72 -14.28
C LEU A 76 3.76 29.27 -15.47
N SER A 77 3.66 30.60 -15.61
CA SER A 77 2.93 31.25 -16.71
C SER A 77 3.68 31.25 -18.05
N ARG A 78 4.93 30.81 -18.08
CA ARG A 78 5.74 30.80 -19.32
C ARG A 78 5.27 29.74 -20.30
N PRO A 79 5.15 30.05 -21.61
CA PRO A 79 4.70 29.07 -22.60
C PRO A 79 5.61 27.83 -22.73
N SER A 80 6.90 27.96 -22.39
CA SER A 80 7.85 26.83 -22.40
C SER A 80 7.58 25.87 -21.22
N PHE A 81 7.17 26.36 -20.05
CA PHE A 81 6.76 25.57 -18.90
C PHE A 81 5.39 24.92 -19.16
N ALA A 82 4.40 25.71 -19.59
CA ALA A 82 3.04 25.23 -19.86
C ALA A 82 3.04 24.03 -20.83
N ARG A 83 3.84 24.07 -21.89
CA ARG A 83 4.00 22.95 -22.83
C ARG A 83 4.48 21.67 -22.15
N ALA A 84 5.41 21.77 -21.22
CA ALA A 84 5.92 20.62 -20.50
C ALA A 84 4.88 20.05 -19.53
N GLN A 85 4.15 20.93 -18.86
CA GLN A 85 3.07 20.56 -17.96
C GLN A 85 1.91 19.90 -18.70
N ASP A 86 1.51 20.42 -19.86
CA ASP A 86 0.45 19.81 -20.68
C ASP A 86 0.82 18.39 -21.13
N ALA A 87 2.06 18.19 -21.59
CA ALA A 87 2.57 16.87 -21.96
C ALA A 87 2.61 15.90 -20.75
N PHE A 88 2.99 16.40 -19.58
CA PHE A 88 3.02 15.61 -18.35
C PHE A 88 1.61 15.16 -17.93
N LEU A 89 0.64 16.08 -17.96
CA LEU A 89 -0.76 15.80 -17.67
C LEU A 89 -1.42 14.87 -18.71
N ALA A 90 -0.97 14.92 -19.96
CA ALA A 90 -1.40 13.99 -21.02
C ALA A 90 -0.82 12.59 -20.87
N GLY A 91 0.09 12.34 -19.89
CA GLY A 91 0.74 11.05 -19.70
C GLY A 91 1.83 10.74 -20.75
N GLU A 92 2.48 11.79 -21.30
CA GLU A 92 3.53 11.70 -22.32
C GLU A 92 4.92 12.06 -21.72
N PRO A 93 5.49 11.20 -20.87
CA PRO A 93 6.67 11.55 -20.07
C PRO A 93 7.91 11.92 -20.90
N GLU A 94 8.12 11.28 -22.05
CA GLU A 94 9.27 11.62 -22.93
C GLU A 94 9.13 13.01 -23.54
N GLN A 95 7.92 13.41 -23.95
CA GLN A 95 7.68 14.75 -24.49
C GLN A 95 7.76 15.80 -23.37
N ALA A 96 7.21 15.49 -22.19
CA ALA A 96 7.27 16.33 -21.02
C ALA A 96 8.75 16.58 -20.61
N GLU A 97 9.57 15.53 -20.55
CA GLU A 97 10.99 15.64 -20.21
C GLU A 97 11.74 16.53 -21.23
N LYS A 98 11.54 16.30 -22.52
CA LYS A 98 12.17 17.12 -23.58
C LYS A 98 11.77 18.59 -23.46
N ALA A 99 10.49 18.86 -23.22
CA ALA A 99 9.97 20.22 -23.11
C ALA A 99 10.49 20.94 -21.85
N ILE A 100 10.51 20.26 -20.69
CA ILE A 100 11.00 20.87 -19.45
C ILE A 100 12.51 21.05 -19.43
N ARG A 101 13.29 20.14 -20.04
CA ARG A 101 14.73 20.34 -20.23
C ARG A 101 15.02 21.54 -21.13
N HIS A 102 14.26 21.73 -22.20
CA HIS A 102 14.36 22.94 -23.02
C HIS A 102 14.01 24.19 -22.20
N HIS A 103 12.95 24.18 -21.39
CA HIS A 103 12.62 25.30 -20.50
C HIS A 103 13.78 25.62 -19.55
N LEU A 104 14.40 24.60 -18.94
CA LEU A 104 15.53 24.76 -18.02
C LEU A 104 16.83 25.19 -18.72
N THR A 105 16.97 25.08 -20.06
CA THR A 105 18.06 25.75 -20.79
C THR A 105 17.85 27.26 -20.91
N LEU A 106 16.61 27.70 -20.91
CA LEU A 106 16.25 29.12 -20.94
C LEU A 106 16.24 29.77 -19.56
N ASP A 107 15.90 28.97 -18.52
CA ASP A 107 15.84 29.41 -17.13
C ASP A 107 16.38 28.29 -16.20
N PRO A 108 17.71 28.17 -16.04
CA PRO A 108 18.33 27.09 -15.26
C PRO A 108 18.03 27.13 -13.76
N GLU A 109 17.59 28.26 -13.23
CA GLU A 109 17.26 28.47 -11.81
C GLU A 109 15.77 28.49 -11.54
N ASP A 110 14.95 27.94 -12.44
CA ASP A 110 13.51 27.81 -12.18
C ASP A 110 13.20 26.67 -11.21
N PRO A 111 12.70 26.96 -9.98
CA PRO A 111 12.37 25.95 -9.01
C PRO A 111 11.19 25.07 -9.45
N ALA A 112 10.20 25.64 -10.18
CA ALA A 112 9.07 24.89 -10.70
C ALA A 112 9.49 23.95 -11.83
N GLY A 113 10.42 24.40 -12.69
CA GLY A 113 11.01 23.54 -13.71
C GLY A 113 11.80 22.37 -13.14
N ALA A 114 12.56 22.60 -12.06
CA ALA A 114 13.26 21.53 -11.35
C ALA A 114 12.28 20.54 -10.69
N LEU A 115 11.20 21.03 -10.09
CA LEU A 115 10.14 20.19 -9.51
C LEU A 115 9.49 19.31 -10.57
N LEU A 116 9.02 19.87 -11.68
CA LEU A 116 8.33 19.12 -12.74
C LEU A 116 9.25 18.06 -13.36
N LEU A 117 10.53 18.39 -13.61
CA LEU A 117 11.49 17.39 -14.09
C LEU A 117 11.70 16.27 -13.07
N GLY A 118 11.70 16.59 -11.77
CA GLY A 118 11.75 15.62 -10.68
C GLY A 118 10.51 14.70 -10.63
N GLU A 119 9.32 15.24 -10.85
CA GLU A 119 8.09 14.45 -10.92
C GLU A 119 8.09 13.50 -12.12
N ILE A 120 8.56 13.94 -13.28
CA ILE A 120 8.75 13.09 -14.47
C ILE A 120 9.76 11.97 -14.15
N ALA A 121 10.89 12.29 -13.53
CA ALA A 121 11.90 11.30 -13.13
C ALA A 121 11.32 10.27 -12.14
N ALA A 122 10.51 10.71 -11.17
CA ALA A 122 9.84 9.82 -10.22
C ALA A 122 8.86 8.87 -10.93
N GLN A 123 8.07 9.38 -11.88
CA GLN A 123 7.16 8.57 -12.70
C GLN A 123 7.92 7.52 -13.53
N CYS A 124 9.09 7.87 -14.05
CA CYS A 124 10.00 6.96 -14.76
C CYS A 124 10.81 6.04 -13.84
N LYS A 125 10.53 6.04 -12.52
CA LYS A 125 11.25 5.24 -11.50
C LYS A 125 12.73 5.59 -11.34
N ALA A 126 13.17 6.74 -11.79
CA ALA A 126 14.52 7.30 -11.59
C ALA A 126 14.59 8.05 -10.24
N ALA A 127 14.45 7.32 -9.14
CA ALA A 127 14.24 7.90 -7.81
C ALA A 127 15.40 8.78 -7.33
N ALA A 128 16.65 8.44 -7.65
CA ALA A 128 17.82 9.24 -7.28
C ALA A 128 17.84 10.59 -7.99
N ASP A 129 17.50 10.62 -9.29
CA ASP A 129 17.41 11.85 -10.06
C ASP A 129 16.25 12.72 -9.58
N ALA A 130 15.10 12.11 -9.30
CA ALA A 130 13.95 12.79 -8.72
C ALA A 130 14.30 13.47 -7.39
N GLU A 131 14.95 12.76 -6.47
CA GLU A 131 15.37 13.32 -5.18
C GLU A 131 16.31 14.51 -5.35
N ASN A 132 17.31 14.39 -6.22
CA ASN A 132 18.25 15.49 -6.51
C ASN A 132 17.54 16.73 -7.07
N LEU A 133 16.57 16.53 -7.95
CA LEU A 133 15.79 17.61 -8.55
C LEU A 133 14.84 18.28 -7.54
N PHE A 134 14.19 17.51 -6.68
CA PHE A 134 13.37 18.06 -5.59
C PHE A 134 14.22 18.87 -4.60
N ARG A 135 15.39 18.35 -4.20
CA ARG A 135 16.33 19.09 -3.34
C ARG A 135 16.83 20.36 -4.01
N ARG A 136 17.12 20.32 -5.33
CA ARG A 136 17.48 21.51 -6.09
C ARG A 136 16.38 22.55 -6.08
N SER A 137 15.12 22.14 -6.32
CA SER A 137 13.96 23.02 -6.25
C SER A 137 13.84 23.72 -4.88
N ILE A 138 14.01 22.94 -3.79
CA ILE A 138 13.98 23.46 -2.41
C ILE A 138 15.13 24.45 -2.13
N VAL A 139 16.33 24.20 -2.69
CA VAL A 139 17.47 25.13 -2.54
C VAL A 139 17.21 26.44 -3.30
N LEU A 140 16.62 26.35 -4.50
CA LEU A 140 16.30 27.52 -5.33
C LEU A 140 15.18 28.38 -4.72
N ALA A 141 14.19 27.76 -4.08
CA ALA A 141 13.09 28.45 -3.42
C ALA A 141 12.68 27.68 -2.13
N PRO A 142 13.28 28.00 -0.97
CA PRO A 142 13.00 27.31 0.28
C PRO A 142 11.55 27.36 0.76
N SER A 143 10.77 28.35 0.34
CA SER A 143 9.32 28.46 0.64
C SER A 143 8.42 27.66 -0.32
N TYR A 144 8.99 26.99 -1.33
CA TYR A 144 8.20 26.21 -2.30
C TYR A 144 7.79 24.88 -1.67
N VAL A 145 6.61 24.88 -1.04
CA VAL A 145 6.10 23.77 -0.24
C VAL A 145 5.83 22.51 -1.07
N GLU A 146 5.45 22.66 -2.35
CA GLU A 146 5.19 21.56 -3.27
C GLU A 146 6.43 20.70 -3.49
N ALA A 147 7.62 21.32 -3.58
CA ALA A 147 8.87 20.57 -3.74
C ALA A 147 9.20 19.74 -2.49
N ARG A 148 8.90 20.26 -1.29
CA ARG A 148 9.08 19.49 -0.04
C ARG A 148 8.06 18.36 0.08
N LEU A 149 6.82 18.60 -0.35
CA LEU A 149 5.79 17.58 -0.39
C LEU A 149 6.15 16.45 -1.35
N ALA A 150 6.65 16.80 -2.54
CA ALA A 150 7.13 15.82 -3.53
C ALA A 150 8.29 14.99 -2.99
N LEU A 151 9.27 15.62 -2.34
CA LEU A 151 10.37 14.93 -1.66
C LEU A 151 9.87 13.97 -0.58
N ALA A 152 8.97 14.42 0.29
CA ALA A 152 8.40 13.59 1.35
C ALA A 152 7.61 12.39 0.80
N LYS A 153 6.86 12.57 -0.27
CA LYS A 153 6.17 11.47 -0.97
C LYS A 153 7.15 10.45 -1.53
N LEU A 154 8.21 10.90 -2.19
CA LEU A 154 9.25 10.03 -2.73
C LEU A 154 9.94 9.23 -1.62
N GLN A 155 10.30 9.87 -0.51
CA GLN A 155 10.92 9.23 0.65
C GLN A 155 9.98 8.21 1.30
N ARG A 156 8.68 8.52 1.41
CA ARG A 156 7.65 7.55 1.86
C ARG A 156 7.63 6.31 0.97
N ASP A 157 7.61 6.50 -0.34
CA ASP A 157 7.52 5.40 -1.32
C ASP A 157 8.79 4.52 -1.32
N GLN A 158 9.91 5.08 -0.86
CA GLN A 158 11.16 4.35 -0.59
C GLN A 158 11.22 3.70 0.81
N GLY A 159 10.19 3.89 1.66
CA GLY A 159 10.20 3.42 3.04
C GLY A 159 11.06 4.26 4.01
N ARG A 160 11.54 5.41 3.58
CA ARG A 160 12.37 6.35 4.37
C ARG A 160 11.47 7.29 5.18
N TYR A 161 10.65 6.72 6.04
CA TYR A 161 9.57 7.44 6.74
C TYR A 161 10.05 8.55 7.67
N ALA A 162 11.18 8.34 8.35
CA ALA A 162 11.73 9.36 9.26
C ALA A 162 12.17 10.62 8.50
N GLU A 163 12.79 10.46 7.33
CA GLU A 163 13.19 11.58 6.47
C GLU A 163 11.97 12.29 5.87
N ALA A 164 10.96 11.52 5.46
CA ALA A 164 9.69 12.08 4.99
C ALA A 164 9.00 12.93 6.08
N LEU A 165 8.96 12.47 7.35
CA LEU A 165 8.43 13.23 8.47
C LEU A 165 9.22 14.53 8.71
N GLN A 166 10.55 14.51 8.56
CA GLN A 166 11.37 15.71 8.67
C GLN A 166 11.03 16.71 7.55
N ALA A 167 10.91 16.26 6.31
CA ALA A 167 10.55 17.11 5.18
C ALA A 167 9.16 17.75 5.37
N ILE A 168 8.19 16.99 5.89
CA ILE A 168 6.85 17.50 6.25
C ILE A 168 6.92 18.50 7.40
N ALA A 169 7.71 18.24 8.45
CA ALA A 169 7.86 19.19 9.56
C ALA A 169 8.45 20.52 9.09
N GLU A 170 9.40 20.49 8.16
CA GLU A 170 9.95 21.70 7.55
C GLU A 170 8.92 22.43 6.67
N LEU A 171 8.09 21.69 5.91
CA LEU A 171 7.01 22.28 5.11
C LEU A 171 6.01 23.02 6.01
N LEU A 172 5.55 22.38 7.07
CA LEU A 172 4.55 22.93 7.97
C LEU A 172 5.03 24.18 8.77
N ARG A 173 6.33 24.49 8.76
CA ARG A 173 6.84 25.78 9.25
C ARG A 173 6.46 26.94 8.34
N PHE A 174 6.34 26.70 7.02
CA PHE A 174 5.94 27.72 6.05
C PHE A 174 4.42 27.82 5.93
N THR A 175 3.73 26.68 5.97
CA THR A 175 2.27 26.60 5.82
C THR A 175 1.73 25.60 6.83
N PRO A 176 1.42 26.05 8.08
CA PRO A 176 0.99 25.17 9.18
C PRO A 176 -0.32 24.42 8.91
N ASP A 177 -1.18 24.97 8.06
CA ASP A 177 -2.50 24.45 7.69
C ASP A 177 -2.52 23.71 6.34
N HIS A 178 -1.36 23.31 5.82
CA HIS A 178 -1.25 22.65 4.51
C HIS A 178 -1.85 21.23 4.54
N LEU A 179 -3.10 21.10 4.09
CA LEU A 179 -3.89 19.86 4.14
C LEU A 179 -3.15 18.62 3.63
N PRO A 180 -2.52 18.61 2.42
CA PRO A 180 -1.80 17.43 1.94
C PRO A 180 -0.61 17.01 2.83
N ALA A 181 0.06 17.96 3.49
CA ALA A 181 1.18 17.66 4.38
C ALA A 181 0.70 17.11 5.73
N LEU A 182 -0.39 17.66 6.29
CA LEU A 182 -1.01 17.16 7.50
C LEU A 182 -1.51 15.71 7.30
N SER A 183 -2.19 15.45 6.18
CA SER A 183 -2.67 14.11 5.82
C SER A 183 -1.51 13.12 5.64
N LEU A 184 -0.43 13.53 4.97
CA LEU A 184 0.75 12.69 4.77
C LEU A 184 1.47 12.40 6.10
N ARG A 185 1.54 13.38 7.02
CA ARG A 185 2.13 13.19 8.36
C ARG A 185 1.38 12.12 9.15
N ALA A 186 0.06 12.17 9.16
CA ALA A 186 -0.77 11.18 9.84
C ALA A 186 -0.56 9.77 9.23
N ALA A 187 -0.55 9.67 7.89
CA ALA A 187 -0.30 8.41 7.19
C ALA A 187 1.11 7.85 7.44
N LEU A 188 2.13 8.71 7.55
CA LEU A 188 3.51 8.29 7.88
C LEU A 188 3.59 7.70 9.29
N TYR A 189 2.97 8.34 10.29
CA TYR A 189 2.90 7.78 11.64
C TYR A 189 2.19 6.43 11.67
N GLU A 190 1.09 6.27 10.91
CA GLU A 190 0.39 4.99 10.78
C GLU A 190 1.30 3.92 10.16
N GLN A 191 2.01 4.22 9.06
CA GLN A 191 2.94 3.30 8.42
C GLN A 191 4.11 2.90 9.33
N MET A 192 4.53 3.80 10.23
CA MET A 192 5.54 3.54 11.26
C MET A 192 4.98 2.82 12.50
N ARG A 193 3.70 2.45 12.52
CA ARG A 193 3.01 1.83 13.67
C ARG A 193 2.97 2.73 14.92
N ARG A 194 3.14 4.02 14.74
CA ARG A 194 3.04 5.05 15.77
C ARG A 194 1.60 5.54 15.85
N PHE A 195 0.70 4.65 16.34
CA PHE A 195 -0.74 4.86 16.25
C PHE A 195 -1.25 6.02 17.09
N GLU A 196 -0.65 6.26 18.24
CA GLU A 196 -0.99 7.39 19.12
C GLU A 196 -0.66 8.73 18.46
N GLU A 197 0.51 8.80 17.82
CA GLU A 197 0.90 10.00 17.08
C GLU A 197 0.10 10.16 15.79
N ALA A 198 -0.30 9.07 15.14
CA ALA A 198 -1.19 9.12 13.99
C ALA A 198 -2.57 9.66 14.38
N ASP A 199 -3.16 9.15 15.48
CA ASP A 199 -4.44 9.63 16.01
C ASP A 199 -4.38 11.12 16.35
N ALA A 200 -3.31 11.57 17.05
CA ALA A 200 -3.09 12.98 17.35
C ALA A 200 -2.96 13.84 16.09
N ALA A 201 -2.25 13.35 15.06
CA ALA A 201 -2.09 14.06 13.78
C ALA A 201 -3.41 14.17 13.00
N PHE A 202 -4.27 13.14 13.03
CA PHE A 202 -5.62 13.23 12.45
C PHE A 202 -6.51 14.20 13.23
N ASN A 203 -6.44 14.22 14.56
CA ASN A 203 -7.20 15.18 15.36
C ASN A 203 -6.78 16.62 15.07
N GLU A 204 -5.48 16.91 14.90
CA GLU A 204 -5.00 18.22 14.45
C GLU A 204 -5.51 18.55 13.05
N LEU A 205 -5.49 17.60 12.11
CA LEU A 205 -6.02 17.77 10.77
C LEU A 205 -7.50 18.16 10.81
N HIS A 206 -8.34 17.46 11.60
CA HIS A 206 -9.76 17.77 11.73
C HIS A 206 -10.04 19.10 12.42
N HIS A 207 -9.14 19.54 13.30
CA HIS A 207 -9.26 20.88 13.89
C HIS A 207 -9.04 21.99 12.85
N LEU A 208 -8.08 21.80 11.94
CA LEU A 208 -7.75 22.77 10.90
C LEU A 208 -8.65 22.65 9.66
N HIS A 209 -9.05 21.43 9.30
CA HIS A 209 -9.85 21.08 8.13
C HIS A 209 -11.02 20.16 8.50
N PRO A 210 -12.04 20.67 9.21
CA PRO A 210 -13.16 19.83 9.67
C PRO A 210 -14.04 19.30 8.51
N ASP A 211 -13.95 19.89 7.34
CA ASP A 211 -14.67 19.56 6.10
C ASP A 211 -13.93 18.58 5.18
N ASP A 212 -12.74 18.11 5.56
CA ASP A 212 -11.99 17.10 4.78
C ASP A 212 -12.58 15.70 4.97
N ALA A 213 -13.53 15.32 4.11
CA ALA A 213 -14.16 14.00 4.12
C ALA A 213 -13.14 12.86 3.98
N ARG A 214 -12.08 13.05 3.19
CA ARG A 214 -11.03 12.05 2.99
C ARG A 214 -10.19 11.85 4.25
N GLY A 215 -9.86 12.93 4.94
CA GLY A 215 -9.18 12.88 6.23
C GLY A 215 -9.98 12.10 7.26
N TRP A 216 -11.29 12.35 7.36
CA TRP A 216 -12.19 11.58 8.23
C TRP A 216 -12.22 10.09 7.88
N ALA A 217 -12.29 9.73 6.59
CA ALA A 217 -12.28 8.34 6.16
C ALA A 217 -10.96 7.62 6.48
N ASN A 218 -9.82 8.30 6.31
CA ASN A 218 -8.50 7.76 6.65
C ASN A 218 -8.34 7.60 8.19
N HIS A 219 -8.80 8.57 8.96
CA HIS A 219 -8.79 8.45 10.43
C HIS A 219 -9.66 7.27 10.89
N ALA A 220 -10.84 7.09 10.30
CA ALA A 220 -11.71 5.95 10.60
C ALA A 220 -11.02 4.60 10.30
N PHE A 221 -10.22 4.52 9.25
CA PHE A 221 -9.43 3.33 8.95
C PHE A 221 -8.38 3.04 10.03
N LEU A 222 -7.67 4.04 10.52
CA LEU A 222 -6.76 3.93 11.66
C LEU A 222 -7.50 3.42 12.90
N LEU A 223 -8.60 4.07 13.29
CA LEU A 223 -9.41 3.73 14.47
C LEU A 223 -9.91 2.28 14.42
N LYS A 224 -10.38 1.83 13.26
CA LYS A 224 -10.74 0.44 13.01
C LYS A 224 -9.55 -0.50 13.24
N THR A 225 -8.38 -0.17 12.72
CA THR A 225 -7.16 -0.98 12.81
C THR A 225 -6.73 -1.20 14.25
N VAL A 226 -6.77 -0.15 15.07
CA VAL A 226 -6.45 -0.24 16.51
C VAL A 226 -7.61 -0.77 17.36
N GLY A 227 -8.79 -1.01 16.78
CA GLY A 227 -9.95 -1.63 17.44
C GLY A 227 -10.90 -0.66 18.13
N ARG A 228 -10.77 0.66 17.89
CA ARG A 228 -11.72 1.70 18.34
C ARG A 228 -12.92 1.77 17.40
N GLN A 229 -13.78 0.76 17.45
CA GLN A 229 -14.83 0.57 16.46
C GLN A 229 -15.92 1.66 16.46
N GLU A 230 -16.39 2.07 17.63
CA GLU A 230 -17.42 3.11 17.74
C GLU A 230 -16.91 4.44 17.16
N ASP A 231 -15.67 4.80 17.46
CA ASP A 231 -15.03 5.99 16.93
C ASP A 231 -14.83 5.88 15.41
N ALA A 232 -14.47 4.69 14.91
CA ALA A 232 -14.33 4.45 13.46
C ALA A 232 -15.68 4.62 12.73
N VAL A 233 -16.79 4.12 13.29
CA VAL A 233 -18.14 4.32 12.75
C VAL A 233 -18.47 5.82 12.71
N ALA A 234 -18.24 6.54 13.80
CA ALA A 234 -18.52 7.98 13.88
C ALA A 234 -17.71 8.76 12.82
N ALA A 235 -16.43 8.47 12.67
CA ALA A 235 -15.57 9.15 11.70
C ALA A 235 -15.97 8.82 10.24
N TYR A 236 -16.31 7.57 9.91
CA TYR A 236 -16.85 7.25 8.57
C TYR A 236 -18.21 7.91 8.33
N ARG A 237 -19.11 7.99 9.32
CA ARG A 237 -20.38 8.71 9.20
C ARG A 237 -20.16 10.19 8.92
N GLN A 238 -19.21 10.82 9.60
CA GLN A 238 -18.82 12.20 9.31
C GLN A 238 -18.32 12.35 7.88
N ALA A 239 -17.50 11.44 7.40
CA ALA A 239 -17.00 11.47 6.02
C ALA A 239 -18.13 11.36 4.97
N VAL A 240 -19.13 10.48 5.16
CA VAL A 240 -20.25 10.35 4.22
C VAL A 240 -21.25 11.49 4.31
N GLU A 241 -21.37 12.15 5.47
CA GLU A 241 -22.16 13.37 5.64
C GLU A 241 -21.55 14.54 4.85
N LEU A 242 -20.24 14.71 4.95
CA LEU A 242 -19.50 15.74 4.22
C LEU A 242 -19.48 15.49 2.71
N GLN A 243 -19.27 14.24 2.30
CA GLN A 243 -19.20 13.85 0.90
C GLN A 243 -20.00 12.55 0.64
N PRO A 244 -21.31 12.65 0.34
CA PRO A 244 -22.16 11.49 0.08
C PRO A 244 -21.74 10.61 -1.09
N THR A 245 -20.89 11.11 -1.98
CA THR A 245 -20.30 10.38 -3.11
C THR A 245 -18.99 9.70 -2.78
N SER A 246 -18.43 9.87 -1.57
CA SER A 246 -17.19 9.22 -1.16
C SER A 246 -17.35 7.69 -1.07
N GLY A 247 -16.95 7.00 -2.12
CA GLY A 247 -16.97 5.55 -2.15
C GLY A 247 -16.08 4.94 -1.06
N LEU A 248 -14.91 5.55 -0.81
CA LEU A 248 -13.98 5.11 0.23
C LEU A 248 -14.66 5.04 1.62
N ALA A 249 -15.41 6.08 1.98
CA ALA A 249 -16.09 6.15 3.28
C ALA A 249 -17.22 5.11 3.39
N TRP A 250 -18.05 4.96 2.36
CA TRP A 250 -19.11 3.95 2.32
C TRP A 250 -18.54 2.53 2.34
N TRP A 251 -17.49 2.27 1.58
CA TRP A 251 -16.80 0.98 1.59
C TRP A 251 -16.15 0.70 2.95
N GLY A 252 -15.56 1.73 3.58
CA GLY A 252 -15.03 1.64 4.94
C GLY A 252 -16.10 1.21 5.95
N LEU A 253 -17.27 1.84 5.93
CA LEU A 253 -18.43 1.46 6.73
C LEU A 253 -18.89 0.02 6.44
N SER A 254 -18.92 -0.39 5.18
CA SER A 254 -19.34 -1.73 4.78
C SER A 254 -18.41 -2.84 5.29
N ASN A 255 -17.15 -2.50 5.54
CA ASN A 255 -16.14 -3.39 6.11
C ASN A 255 -16.23 -3.50 7.64
N LEU A 256 -17.01 -2.64 8.29
CA LEU A 256 -17.39 -2.79 9.71
C LEU A 256 -18.61 -3.69 9.79
N LYS A 257 -18.41 -4.95 10.22
CA LYS A 257 -19.45 -5.99 10.15
C LYS A 257 -20.62 -5.76 11.12
N THR A 258 -20.40 -4.93 12.14
CA THR A 258 -21.41 -4.50 13.11
C THR A 258 -22.34 -3.42 12.56
N VAL A 259 -21.92 -2.69 11.52
CA VAL A 259 -22.71 -1.63 10.89
C VAL A 259 -23.76 -2.25 9.97
N ARG A 260 -25.03 -1.86 10.19
CA ARG A 260 -26.13 -2.11 9.26
C ARG A 260 -26.55 -0.81 8.60
N PHE A 261 -26.73 -0.87 7.28
CA PHE A 261 -27.16 0.28 6.51
C PHE A 261 -28.68 0.47 6.61
N SER A 262 -29.08 1.73 6.80
CA SER A 262 -30.49 2.13 6.77
C SER A 262 -31.00 2.28 5.32
N GLU A 263 -32.33 2.37 5.14
CA GLU A 263 -32.94 2.70 3.85
C GLU A 263 -32.46 4.07 3.31
N ALA A 264 -32.18 5.03 4.20
CA ALA A 264 -31.62 6.32 3.83
C ALA A 264 -30.20 6.17 3.28
N ASP A 265 -29.36 5.33 3.89
CA ASP A 265 -28.01 5.02 3.39
C ASP A 265 -28.07 4.40 1.99
N ILE A 266 -28.95 3.40 1.80
CA ILE A 266 -29.15 2.73 0.50
C ILE A 266 -29.59 3.73 -0.56
N THR A 267 -30.50 4.64 -0.22
CA THR A 267 -30.98 5.67 -1.13
C THR A 267 -29.84 6.63 -1.50
N THR A 268 -29.03 7.04 -0.54
CA THR A 268 -27.87 7.92 -0.77
C THR A 268 -26.84 7.25 -1.69
N ILE A 269 -26.47 6.00 -1.43
CA ILE A 269 -25.53 5.24 -2.27
C ILE A 269 -26.10 5.08 -3.69
N ARG A 270 -27.40 4.75 -3.81
CA ARG A 270 -28.08 4.60 -5.10
C ARG A 270 -28.05 5.92 -5.90
N THR A 271 -28.34 7.04 -5.25
CA THR A 271 -28.29 8.36 -5.87
C THR A 271 -26.87 8.71 -6.32
N ALA A 272 -25.87 8.44 -5.51
CA ALA A 272 -24.46 8.64 -5.88
C ALA A 272 -24.08 7.82 -7.12
N LEU A 273 -24.52 6.57 -7.22
CA LEU A 273 -24.23 5.68 -8.37
C LEU A 273 -24.87 6.14 -9.69
N THR A 274 -25.90 7.00 -9.66
CA THR A 274 -26.51 7.56 -10.90
C THR A 274 -25.74 8.73 -11.51
N ARG A 275 -24.70 9.24 -10.83
CA ARG A 275 -23.91 10.38 -11.32
C ARG A 275 -22.95 9.93 -12.42
N ASP A 276 -22.87 10.71 -13.50
CA ASP A 276 -21.94 10.45 -14.62
C ASP A 276 -20.50 10.91 -14.30
N ASP A 277 -20.37 11.91 -13.42
CA ASP A 277 -19.09 12.50 -12.98
C ASP A 277 -18.43 11.78 -11.78
N LEU A 278 -18.93 10.59 -11.43
CA LEU A 278 -18.39 9.81 -10.33
C LEU A 278 -17.05 9.19 -10.73
N GLU A 279 -16.02 9.41 -9.91
CA GLU A 279 -14.71 8.79 -10.11
C GLU A 279 -14.80 7.26 -10.17
N PRO A 280 -14.03 6.61 -11.06
CA PRO A 280 -14.10 5.15 -11.25
C PRO A 280 -13.91 4.34 -9.97
N ASP A 281 -12.99 4.74 -9.10
CA ASP A 281 -12.74 4.06 -7.83
C ASP A 281 -13.89 4.25 -6.84
N ASP A 282 -14.50 5.44 -6.77
CA ASP A 282 -15.68 5.67 -5.94
C ASP A 282 -16.86 4.81 -6.43
N ARG A 283 -17.05 4.67 -7.74
CA ARG A 283 -18.08 3.79 -8.32
C ARG A 283 -17.89 2.33 -7.91
N ILE A 284 -16.66 1.82 -7.90
CA ILE A 284 -16.34 0.46 -7.45
C ILE A 284 -16.69 0.32 -5.97
N HIS A 285 -16.18 1.21 -5.13
CA HIS A 285 -16.42 1.19 -3.68
C HIS A 285 -17.90 1.27 -3.33
N LEU A 286 -18.65 2.17 -3.96
CA LEU A 286 -20.09 2.31 -3.77
C LEU A 286 -20.87 1.05 -4.17
N ASN A 287 -20.48 0.37 -5.24
CA ASN A 287 -21.10 -0.90 -5.64
C ASN A 287 -20.87 -1.99 -4.58
N TYR A 288 -19.65 -2.10 -4.02
CA TYR A 288 -19.39 -3.06 -2.93
C TYR A 288 -20.14 -2.69 -1.64
N ALA A 289 -20.25 -1.41 -1.31
CA ALA A 289 -21.04 -0.93 -0.18
C ALA A 289 -22.54 -1.21 -0.38
N MET A 290 -23.06 -0.95 -1.59
CA MET A 290 -24.44 -1.27 -1.98
C MET A 290 -24.70 -2.78 -1.85
N GLY A 291 -23.79 -3.62 -2.35
CA GLY A 291 -23.90 -5.07 -2.22
C GLY A 291 -24.03 -5.53 -0.77
N LYS A 292 -23.19 -4.96 0.13
CA LYS A 292 -23.29 -5.23 1.58
C LYS A 292 -24.62 -4.74 2.17
N ALA A 293 -25.05 -3.53 1.82
CA ALA A 293 -26.30 -2.95 2.31
C ALA A 293 -27.53 -3.78 1.92
N LEU A 294 -27.57 -4.27 0.68
CA LEU A 294 -28.65 -5.13 0.18
C LEU A 294 -28.59 -6.55 0.79
N ASP A 295 -27.37 -7.11 1.02
CA ASP A 295 -27.19 -8.38 1.74
C ASP A 295 -27.75 -8.29 3.16
N ASP A 296 -27.49 -7.21 3.89
CA ASP A 296 -28.02 -6.96 5.24
C ASP A 296 -29.57 -6.90 5.25
N ASN A 297 -30.14 -6.39 4.18
CA ASN A 297 -31.61 -6.34 3.98
C ASN A 297 -32.19 -7.60 3.32
N LYS A 298 -31.38 -8.64 3.11
CA LYS A 298 -31.75 -9.94 2.53
C LYS A 298 -32.20 -9.87 1.06
N ASP A 299 -31.90 -8.78 0.36
CA ASP A 299 -32.01 -8.70 -1.11
C ASP A 299 -30.73 -9.28 -1.74
N TYR A 300 -30.65 -10.61 -1.78
CA TYR A 300 -29.47 -11.31 -2.28
C TYR A 300 -29.28 -11.16 -3.79
N GLY A 301 -30.35 -10.98 -4.55
CA GLY A 301 -30.28 -10.73 -6.00
C GLY A 301 -29.71 -9.36 -6.29
N GLY A 302 -30.23 -8.32 -5.65
CA GLY A 302 -29.71 -6.97 -5.75
C GLY A 302 -28.27 -6.86 -5.25
N ALA A 303 -27.96 -7.54 -4.13
CA ALA A 303 -26.61 -7.58 -3.59
C ALA A 303 -25.60 -8.21 -4.58
N PHE A 304 -25.97 -9.34 -5.19
CA PHE A 304 -25.13 -10.00 -6.17
C PHE A 304 -24.91 -9.11 -7.42
N ALA A 305 -25.96 -8.45 -7.92
CA ALA A 305 -25.86 -7.54 -9.04
C ALA A 305 -24.91 -6.36 -8.75
N ALA A 306 -25.00 -5.80 -7.53
CA ALA A 306 -24.10 -4.71 -7.10
C ALA A 306 -22.62 -5.19 -7.00
N TYR A 307 -22.36 -6.33 -6.36
CA TYR A 307 -21.01 -6.91 -6.32
C TYR A 307 -20.47 -7.17 -7.72
N SER A 308 -21.30 -7.74 -8.63
CA SER A 308 -20.92 -8.01 -10.02
C SER A 308 -20.58 -6.73 -10.80
N SER A 309 -21.33 -5.65 -10.58
CA SER A 309 -21.04 -4.35 -11.21
C SER A 309 -19.73 -3.77 -10.73
N GLY A 310 -19.46 -3.83 -9.42
CA GLY A 310 -18.19 -3.39 -8.83
C GLY A 310 -17.01 -4.22 -9.34
N ALA A 311 -17.17 -5.55 -9.37
CA ALA A 311 -16.16 -6.48 -9.85
C ALA A 311 -15.83 -6.27 -11.34
N ALA A 312 -16.85 -6.13 -12.21
CA ALA A 312 -16.66 -5.86 -13.63
C ALA A 312 -15.91 -4.53 -13.86
N SER A 313 -16.27 -3.47 -13.14
CA SER A 313 -15.58 -2.19 -13.22
C SER A 313 -14.11 -2.30 -12.78
N ARG A 314 -13.83 -3.05 -11.73
CA ARG A 314 -12.46 -3.25 -11.26
C ARG A 314 -11.64 -4.12 -12.21
N LEU A 315 -12.22 -5.16 -12.78
CA LEU A 315 -11.54 -6.05 -13.74
C LEU A 315 -11.08 -5.30 -15.00
N GLN A 316 -11.82 -4.26 -15.42
CA GLN A 316 -11.40 -3.38 -16.52
C GLN A 316 -10.15 -2.58 -16.19
N GLN A 317 -9.99 -2.15 -14.92
CA GLN A 317 -8.80 -1.41 -14.46
C GLN A 317 -7.58 -2.31 -14.24
N VAL A 318 -7.81 -3.53 -13.76
CA VAL A 318 -6.76 -4.50 -13.38
C VAL A 318 -7.02 -5.86 -14.03
N PRO A 319 -6.73 -6.00 -15.31
CA PRO A 319 -6.92 -7.28 -16.02
C PRO A 319 -6.19 -8.42 -15.32
N TYR A 320 -6.80 -9.57 -15.26
CA TYR A 320 -6.23 -10.79 -14.71
C TYR A 320 -6.13 -11.87 -15.78
N ASP A 321 -4.97 -12.52 -15.87
CA ASP A 321 -4.71 -13.64 -16.76
C ASP A 321 -4.50 -14.93 -15.96
N PRO A 322 -5.46 -15.86 -15.93
CA PRO A 322 -5.35 -17.11 -15.17
C PRO A 322 -4.28 -18.06 -15.71
N GLN A 323 -3.80 -17.88 -16.95
CA GLN A 323 -2.71 -18.71 -17.47
C GLN A 323 -1.40 -18.48 -16.72
N ARG A 324 -1.15 -17.26 -16.24
CA ARG A 324 0.07 -16.94 -15.50
C ARG A 324 0.25 -17.78 -14.24
N VAL A 325 -0.80 -17.95 -13.43
CA VAL A 325 -0.72 -18.79 -12.23
C VAL A 325 -0.57 -20.26 -12.59
N ARG A 326 -1.26 -20.73 -13.62
CA ARG A 326 -1.14 -22.11 -14.11
C ARG A 326 0.27 -22.43 -14.60
N GLU A 327 0.86 -21.55 -15.40
CA GLU A 327 2.24 -21.67 -15.89
C GLU A 327 3.24 -21.63 -14.71
N HIS A 328 3.00 -20.76 -13.76
CA HIS A 328 3.80 -20.69 -12.54
C HIS A 328 3.78 -22.00 -11.77
N VAL A 329 2.59 -22.55 -11.47
CA VAL A 329 2.43 -23.83 -10.76
C VAL A 329 3.07 -24.95 -11.52
N LYS A 330 2.85 -25.06 -12.84
CA LYS A 330 3.49 -26.04 -13.71
C LYS A 330 5.02 -25.95 -13.64
N LYS A 331 5.58 -24.75 -13.69
CA LYS A 331 7.03 -24.55 -13.59
C LYS A 331 7.54 -24.90 -12.18
N SER A 332 6.83 -24.45 -11.13
CA SER A 332 7.16 -24.76 -9.75
C SER A 332 7.21 -26.26 -9.49
N THR A 333 6.20 -27.02 -9.91
CA THR A 333 6.16 -28.48 -9.75
C THR A 333 7.26 -29.20 -10.56
N SER A 334 7.68 -28.64 -11.70
CA SER A 334 8.77 -29.22 -12.51
C SER A 334 10.16 -28.95 -11.93
N VAL A 335 10.35 -27.86 -11.21
CA VAL A 335 11.63 -27.48 -10.57
C VAL A 335 11.73 -28.11 -9.18
N CYS A 336 10.70 -27.94 -8.35
CA CYS A 336 10.68 -28.32 -6.93
C CYS A 336 10.30 -29.81 -6.77
N THR A 337 11.13 -30.71 -7.28
CA THR A 337 10.91 -32.17 -7.22
C THR A 337 11.50 -32.78 -5.94
N ALA A 338 11.14 -34.03 -5.61
CA ALA A 338 11.75 -34.73 -4.48
C ALA A 338 13.30 -34.85 -4.59
N PRO A 339 13.88 -35.17 -5.77
CA PRO A 339 15.35 -35.09 -5.96
C PRO A 339 15.90 -33.68 -5.71
N PHE A 340 15.22 -32.63 -6.19
CA PHE A 340 15.65 -31.24 -5.96
C PHE A 340 15.87 -30.93 -4.47
N PHE A 341 14.97 -31.38 -3.60
CA PHE A 341 15.08 -31.16 -2.15
C PHE A 341 16.06 -32.13 -1.49
N SER A 342 16.12 -33.38 -1.92
CA SER A 342 17.06 -34.31 -1.35
C SER A 342 18.52 -33.92 -1.59
N ASP A 343 18.83 -33.40 -2.78
CA ASP A 343 20.16 -32.88 -3.15
C ASP A 343 20.56 -31.63 -2.36
N ARG A 344 19.56 -30.93 -1.81
CA ARG A 344 19.73 -29.70 -1.01
C ARG A 344 19.48 -29.92 0.48
N ASN A 345 19.50 -31.16 0.93
CA ASN A 345 19.29 -31.45 2.34
C ASN A 345 20.35 -30.75 3.21
N GLY A 346 19.88 -30.01 4.22
CA GLY A 346 20.75 -29.27 5.11
C GLY A 346 21.17 -27.89 4.60
N TRP A 347 20.68 -27.45 3.44
CA TRP A 347 20.85 -26.07 2.94
C TRP A 347 20.00 -25.07 3.74
N GLY A 348 20.20 -23.78 3.48
CA GLY A 348 19.44 -22.69 4.08
C GLY A 348 19.82 -22.35 5.52
N SER A 349 19.19 -21.32 6.05
CA SER A 349 19.35 -20.87 7.42
C SER A 349 18.83 -21.90 8.42
N LYS A 350 19.55 -22.06 9.53
CA LYS A 350 19.16 -22.98 10.63
C LYS A 350 18.10 -22.39 11.57
N LYS A 351 17.70 -21.15 11.33
CA LYS A 351 16.65 -20.48 12.11
C LYS A 351 15.32 -21.21 11.95
N ALA A 352 14.59 -21.34 13.05
CA ALA A 352 13.29 -22.02 13.12
C ALA A 352 12.17 -21.10 13.63
N ASP A 353 12.49 -19.81 13.81
CA ASP A 353 11.58 -18.81 14.37
C ASP A 353 10.35 -18.51 13.46
N PRO A 354 10.41 -18.56 12.10
CA PRO A 354 9.29 -18.21 11.27
C PRO A 354 8.20 -19.28 11.24
N ILE A 355 6.94 -18.84 11.37
CA ILE A 355 5.73 -19.65 11.15
C ILE A 355 4.98 -19.01 9.99
N PHE A 356 4.99 -19.67 8.83
CA PHE A 356 4.26 -19.20 7.64
C PHE A 356 2.81 -19.68 7.67
N ILE A 357 1.87 -18.75 7.49
CA ILE A 357 0.45 -19.06 7.36
C ILE A 357 0.04 -18.72 5.92
N VAL A 358 -0.13 -19.77 5.12
CA VAL A 358 -0.50 -19.67 3.70
C VAL A 358 -1.96 -20.05 3.48
N SER A 359 -2.59 -19.45 2.49
CA SER A 359 -4.01 -19.71 2.20
C SER A 359 -4.45 -19.02 0.90
N LEU A 360 -5.71 -19.14 0.53
CA LEU A 360 -6.37 -18.07 -0.22
C LEU A 360 -6.84 -16.98 0.75
N PRO A 361 -6.99 -15.73 0.28
CA PRO A 361 -7.65 -14.70 1.08
C PRO A 361 -9.04 -15.16 1.52
N ARG A 362 -9.51 -14.69 2.67
CA ARG A 362 -10.83 -15.05 3.26
C ARG A 362 -11.01 -16.52 3.66
N SER A 363 -9.91 -17.28 3.79
CA SER A 363 -9.93 -18.67 4.27
C SER A 363 -9.85 -18.82 5.80
N GLY A 364 -9.72 -17.71 6.55
CA GLY A 364 -9.59 -17.76 8.02
C GLY A 364 -8.15 -17.64 8.52
N SER A 365 -7.17 -17.34 7.67
CA SER A 365 -5.75 -17.19 8.07
C SER A 365 -5.52 -16.13 9.14
N THR A 366 -6.28 -15.02 9.13
CA THR A 366 -6.23 -14.00 10.20
C THR A 366 -6.71 -14.54 11.55
N LEU A 367 -7.70 -15.43 11.56
CA LEU A 367 -8.16 -16.10 12.78
C LEU A 367 -7.06 -17.01 13.34
N VAL A 368 -6.45 -17.82 12.49
CA VAL A 368 -5.32 -18.69 12.87
C VAL A 368 -4.14 -17.88 13.40
N GLU A 369 -3.79 -16.80 12.73
CA GLU A 369 -2.75 -15.88 13.19
C GLU A 369 -3.08 -15.28 14.56
N GLN A 370 -4.31 -14.83 14.78
CA GLN A 370 -4.73 -14.24 16.05
C GLN A 370 -4.70 -15.26 17.19
N ILE A 371 -5.12 -16.51 16.92
CA ILE A 371 -5.00 -17.63 17.86
C ILE A 371 -3.54 -17.85 18.26
N LEU A 372 -2.65 -17.98 17.27
CA LEU A 372 -1.22 -18.21 17.50
C LEU A 372 -0.55 -17.03 18.19
N ALA A 373 -0.87 -15.78 17.78
CA ALA A 373 -0.34 -14.57 18.40
C ALA A 373 -0.78 -14.38 19.86
N SER A 374 -1.75 -15.15 20.34
CA SER A 374 -2.15 -15.16 21.75
C SER A 374 -1.31 -16.12 22.59
N HIS A 375 -0.53 -17.02 21.96
CA HIS A 375 0.43 -17.87 22.66
C HIS A 375 1.62 -17.04 23.17
N PRO A 376 2.12 -17.25 24.40
CA PRO A 376 3.20 -16.45 24.98
C PRO A 376 4.54 -16.52 24.20
N GLU A 377 4.80 -17.59 23.48
CA GLU A 377 6.02 -17.78 22.68
C GLU A 377 5.92 -17.25 21.25
N ILE A 378 4.74 -16.86 20.75
CA ILE A 378 4.53 -16.49 19.34
C ILE A 378 4.16 -15.03 19.22
N GLU A 379 4.94 -14.27 18.46
CA GLU A 379 4.60 -12.90 18.06
C GLU A 379 3.81 -12.87 16.76
N GLY A 380 2.62 -12.28 16.78
CA GLY A 380 1.85 -12.03 15.57
C GLY A 380 2.39 -10.79 14.85
N THR A 381 2.82 -10.94 13.61
CA THR A 381 3.25 -9.80 12.79
C THR A 381 2.14 -9.35 11.84
N GLU A 382 2.30 -9.53 10.54
CA GLU A 382 1.36 -9.10 9.51
C GLU A 382 1.59 -9.87 8.19
N GLU A 383 1.09 -9.31 7.09
CA GLU A 383 1.36 -9.79 5.73
C GLU A 383 2.74 -9.27 5.29
N LEU A 384 3.80 -10.10 5.42
CA LEU A 384 5.17 -9.72 5.12
C LEU A 384 5.50 -9.98 3.64
N HIS A 385 5.95 -8.93 2.93
CA HIS A 385 6.36 -9.03 1.52
C HIS A 385 7.82 -9.45 1.34
N ASP A 386 8.50 -9.87 2.41
CA ASP A 386 9.96 -10.10 2.36
C ASP A 386 10.34 -11.33 1.54
N ILE A 387 9.55 -12.41 1.55
CA ILE A 387 9.73 -13.57 0.64
C ILE A 387 9.56 -13.16 -0.82
N GLU A 388 8.51 -12.39 -1.14
CA GLU A 388 8.29 -11.89 -2.49
C GLU A 388 9.45 -10.98 -2.96
N ARG A 389 9.95 -10.10 -2.10
CA ARG A 389 11.12 -9.25 -2.40
C ARG A 389 12.38 -10.07 -2.68
N ILE A 390 12.62 -11.13 -1.92
CA ILE A 390 13.72 -12.07 -2.17
C ILE A 390 13.53 -12.71 -3.55
N ALA A 391 12.35 -13.25 -3.85
CA ALA A 391 12.07 -13.85 -5.14
C ALA A 391 12.28 -12.88 -6.32
N ILE A 392 11.83 -11.62 -6.17
CA ILE A 392 12.06 -10.57 -7.18
C ILE A 392 13.55 -10.27 -7.33
N SER A 393 14.31 -10.19 -6.25
CA SER A 393 15.76 -9.91 -6.31
C SER A 393 16.58 -11.02 -6.98
N MET A 394 16.09 -12.25 -6.92
CA MET A 394 16.70 -13.41 -7.59
C MET A 394 16.42 -13.43 -9.09
N ALA A 395 15.35 -12.76 -9.56
CA ALA A 395 14.93 -12.83 -10.96
C ALA A 395 15.85 -12.00 -11.87
N PRO A 396 16.46 -12.59 -12.90
CA PRO A 396 17.17 -11.83 -13.93
C PRO A 396 16.18 -10.84 -14.58
N GLN A 397 16.47 -9.57 -14.62
CA GLN A 397 15.66 -8.50 -15.23
C GLN A 397 14.43 -8.03 -14.43
N GLY A 398 14.34 -8.31 -13.11
CA GLY A 398 13.37 -7.63 -12.23
C GLY A 398 11.91 -8.05 -12.36
N GLY A 399 11.61 -9.30 -12.69
CA GLY A 399 10.24 -9.85 -12.75
C GLY A 399 10.05 -11.08 -11.86
N THR A 400 8.83 -11.31 -11.34
CA THR A 400 8.53 -12.45 -10.45
C THR A 400 8.61 -13.83 -11.09
N GLY A 401 8.64 -13.93 -12.43
CA GLY A 401 8.63 -15.23 -13.15
C GLY A 401 9.98 -15.94 -13.26
N GLY A 402 11.09 -15.24 -13.11
CA GLY A 402 12.45 -15.79 -13.30
C GLY A 402 13.07 -16.41 -12.06
N TRP A 403 12.49 -16.22 -10.88
CA TRP A 403 13.07 -16.70 -9.62
C TRP A 403 13.14 -18.23 -9.50
N LEU A 404 12.25 -18.98 -10.16
CA LEU A 404 12.28 -20.44 -10.17
C LEU A 404 13.52 -21.00 -10.90
N ASP A 405 13.98 -20.33 -11.97
CA ASP A 405 15.24 -20.71 -12.63
C ASP A 405 16.43 -20.39 -11.71
N ALA A 406 16.43 -19.22 -11.11
CA ALA A 406 17.46 -18.85 -10.14
C ALA A 406 17.47 -19.76 -8.90
N LEU A 407 16.29 -20.21 -8.43
CA LEU A 407 16.18 -21.17 -7.33
C LEU A 407 16.88 -22.50 -7.65
N ARG A 408 16.78 -22.98 -8.89
CA ARG A 408 17.46 -24.20 -9.34
C ARG A 408 18.97 -24.07 -9.29
N ASP A 409 19.48 -22.86 -9.58
CA ASP A 409 20.91 -22.58 -9.73
C ASP A 409 21.56 -22.04 -8.43
N LEU A 410 20.79 -21.90 -7.32
CA LEU A 410 21.30 -21.46 -6.02
C LEU A 410 22.40 -22.38 -5.49
N THR A 411 23.41 -21.77 -4.85
CA THR A 411 24.39 -22.51 -4.03
C THR A 411 23.89 -22.64 -2.58
N GLN A 412 24.54 -23.50 -1.81
CA GLN A 412 24.23 -23.66 -0.38
C GLN A 412 24.46 -22.38 0.40
N GLU A 413 25.57 -21.67 0.13
CA GLU A 413 25.92 -20.41 0.77
C GLU A 413 24.85 -19.35 0.50
N GLN A 414 24.45 -19.19 -0.77
CA GLN A 414 23.41 -18.25 -1.16
C GLN A 414 22.06 -18.57 -0.49
N ALA A 415 21.68 -19.83 -0.41
CA ALA A 415 20.46 -20.23 0.26
C ALA A 415 20.49 -19.89 1.76
N CYS A 416 21.64 -20.06 2.43
CA CYS A 416 21.84 -19.67 3.83
C CYS A 416 21.74 -18.14 4.01
N GLU A 417 22.45 -17.38 3.17
CA GLU A 417 22.45 -15.91 3.20
C GLU A 417 21.05 -15.33 2.99
N LEU A 418 20.28 -15.87 2.03
CA LEU A 418 18.91 -15.44 1.79
C LEU A 418 17.99 -15.74 2.97
N GLY A 419 18.13 -16.90 3.62
CA GLY A 419 17.36 -17.26 4.79
C GLY A 419 17.71 -16.38 6.00
N ASP A 420 18.98 -16.11 6.24
CA ASP A 420 19.44 -15.22 7.30
C ASP A 420 19.01 -13.78 7.03
N HIS A 421 19.07 -13.33 5.77
CA HIS A 421 18.56 -12.02 5.35
C HIS A 421 17.07 -11.87 5.63
N TYR A 422 16.25 -12.89 5.32
CA TYR A 422 14.82 -12.86 5.62
C TYR A 422 14.55 -12.66 7.12
N VAL A 423 15.22 -13.46 7.97
CA VAL A 423 15.02 -13.36 9.43
C VAL A 423 15.46 -12.00 9.98
N GLU A 424 16.55 -11.45 9.45
CA GLU A 424 17.01 -10.11 9.86
C GLU A 424 16.10 -8.99 9.34
N ALA A 425 15.69 -9.04 8.07
CA ALA A 425 14.81 -8.04 7.49
C ALA A 425 13.45 -7.96 8.18
N THR A 426 12.93 -9.10 8.65
CA THR A 426 11.64 -9.17 9.35
C THR A 426 11.70 -8.69 10.80
N ARG A 427 12.89 -8.45 11.39
CA ARG A 427 13.03 -7.93 12.77
C ARG A 427 12.31 -6.61 13.00
N ARG A 428 12.19 -5.78 11.98
CA ARG A 428 11.47 -4.50 12.04
C ARG A 428 9.98 -4.64 12.38
N PHE A 429 9.40 -5.84 12.21
CA PHE A 429 8.01 -6.15 12.54
C PHE A 429 7.85 -6.90 13.87
N ARG A 430 8.95 -7.18 14.55
CA ARG A 430 9.00 -7.96 15.80
C ARG A 430 9.32 -7.04 16.96
N HIS A 431 8.37 -6.85 17.86
CA HIS A 431 8.45 -5.86 18.94
C HIS A 431 8.44 -6.47 20.34
N THR A 432 8.04 -7.75 20.46
CA THR A 432 7.86 -8.43 21.77
C THR A 432 9.05 -9.30 22.18
N GLY A 433 9.94 -9.65 21.24
CA GLY A 433 11.09 -10.50 21.50
C GLY A 433 10.75 -11.96 21.78
N ARG A 434 9.57 -12.44 21.40
CA ARG A 434 9.15 -13.84 21.53
C ARG A 434 9.98 -14.76 20.64
N SER A 435 10.00 -16.06 20.98
CA SER A 435 10.84 -17.06 20.31
C SER A 435 10.45 -17.28 18.84
N TYR A 436 9.15 -17.20 18.53
CA TYR A 436 8.59 -17.41 17.20
C TYR A 436 7.82 -16.19 16.73
N PHE A 437 7.67 -16.06 15.42
CA PHE A 437 6.80 -15.04 14.82
C PHE A 437 6.03 -15.60 13.62
N THR A 438 4.84 -15.06 13.38
CA THR A 438 4.05 -15.43 12.20
C THR A 438 4.43 -14.56 11.01
N ASP A 439 4.49 -15.15 9.81
CA ASP A 439 4.37 -14.46 8.52
C ASP A 439 3.04 -14.93 7.90
N LYS A 440 2.00 -14.12 8.07
CA LYS A 440 0.70 -14.46 7.54
C LYS A 440 0.48 -13.72 6.22
N MET A 441 1.16 -14.16 5.18
CA MET A 441 0.94 -13.72 3.81
C MET A 441 0.22 -14.85 3.05
N PRO A 442 -1.09 -14.71 2.77
CA PRO A 442 -1.86 -15.74 2.07
C PRO A 442 -1.18 -16.25 0.82
N SER A 443 -0.64 -15.36 -0.01
CA SER A 443 0.00 -15.69 -1.29
C SER A 443 1.37 -16.37 -1.18
N ASN A 444 1.96 -16.53 0.01
CA ASN A 444 3.24 -17.23 0.18
C ASN A 444 3.21 -18.72 -0.23
N TRP A 445 2.01 -19.29 -0.47
CA TRP A 445 1.90 -20.63 -1.08
C TRP A 445 2.58 -20.70 -2.46
N VAL A 446 2.68 -19.61 -3.18
CA VAL A 446 3.41 -19.51 -4.46
C VAL A 446 4.90 -19.78 -4.28
N PHE A 447 5.47 -19.42 -3.13
CA PHE A 447 6.90 -19.44 -2.84
C PHE A 447 7.34 -20.61 -1.95
N LEU A 448 6.53 -21.65 -1.76
CA LEU A 448 6.86 -22.77 -0.84
C LEU A 448 8.21 -23.43 -1.14
N GLY A 449 8.57 -23.57 -2.42
CA GLY A 449 9.88 -24.11 -2.82
C GLY A 449 11.04 -23.22 -2.38
N LEU A 450 10.90 -21.92 -2.49
CA LEU A 450 11.89 -20.95 -2.01
C LEU A 450 11.97 -20.98 -0.48
N ILE A 451 10.82 -20.87 0.20
CA ILE A 451 10.73 -20.89 1.66
C ILE A 451 11.43 -22.13 2.22
N HIS A 452 11.11 -23.31 1.69
CA HIS A 452 11.73 -24.54 2.18
C HIS A 452 13.24 -24.61 1.89
N THR A 453 13.69 -24.06 0.76
CA THR A 453 15.12 -24.07 0.39
C THR A 453 15.94 -23.14 1.29
N ILE A 454 15.44 -21.94 1.59
CA ILE A 454 16.19 -20.94 2.37
C ILE A 454 15.94 -21.01 3.89
N LEU A 455 14.80 -21.59 4.30
CA LEU A 455 14.34 -21.71 5.70
C LEU A 455 13.80 -23.12 5.97
N PRO A 456 14.63 -24.18 5.90
CA PRO A 456 14.15 -25.56 5.97
C PRO A 456 13.52 -25.95 7.30
N ASN A 457 13.76 -25.18 8.37
CA ASN A 457 13.20 -25.43 9.71
C ASN A 457 11.93 -24.59 10.00
N ALA A 458 11.55 -23.69 9.10
CA ALA A 458 10.32 -22.92 9.26
C ALA A 458 9.08 -23.83 9.26
N LYS A 459 8.10 -23.51 10.08
CA LYS A 459 6.81 -24.21 10.12
C LYS A 459 5.86 -23.57 9.09
N ILE A 460 5.09 -24.40 8.39
CA ILE A 460 4.16 -23.94 7.34
C ILE A 460 2.76 -24.46 7.65
N ILE A 461 1.79 -23.57 7.70
CA ILE A 461 0.38 -23.86 7.98
C ILE A 461 -0.44 -23.46 6.75
N ASP A 462 -1.10 -24.44 6.12
CA ASP A 462 -2.05 -24.25 5.04
C ASP A 462 -3.47 -24.13 5.62
N VAL A 463 -4.06 -22.94 5.53
CA VAL A 463 -5.43 -22.69 6.02
C VAL A 463 -6.40 -22.73 4.86
N ARG A 464 -7.18 -23.79 4.78
CA ARG A 464 -8.13 -24.03 3.71
C ARG A 464 -9.57 -23.85 4.17
N ARG A 465 -10.42 -23.33 3.31
CA ARG A 465 -11.85 -23.15 3.53
C ARG A 465 -12.65 -23.75 2.37
N HIS A 466 -13.88 -24.17 2.64
CA HIS A 466 -14.79 -24.68 1.62
C HIS A 466 -14.78 -23.81 0.36
N PRO A 467 -14.54 -24.41 -0.84
CA PRO A 467 -14.25 -23.63 -2.06
C PRO A 467 -15.33 -22.61 -2.41
N MET A 468 -16.61 -22.97 -2.28
CA MET A 468 -17.73 -22.03 -2.50
C MET A 468 -17.74 -20.90 -1.47
N GLY A 469 -17.48 -21.24 -0.19
CA GLY A 469 -17.43 -20.25 0.90
C GLY A 469 -16.28 -19.27 0.75
N CYS A 470 -15.08 -19.78 0.41
CA CYS A 470 -13.90 -18.97 0.11
C CYS A 470 -14.13 -18.13 -1.14
N GLY A 471 -14.62 -18.73 -2.23
CA GLY A 471 -14.83 -18.06 -3.52
C GLY A 471 -15.81 -16.90 -3.42
N PHE A 472 -16.98 -17.11 -2.85
CA PHE A 472 -17.94 -16.02 -2.65
C PHE A 472 -17.44 -14.95 -1.68
N ALA A 473 -16.70 -15.33 -0.63
CA ALA A 473 -16.12 -14.35 0.28
C ALA A 473 -15.04 -13.48 -0.38
N ASN A 474 -14.32 -14.01 -1.38
CA ASN A 474 -13.40 -13.23 -2.21
C ASN A 474 -14.18 -12.33 -3.18
N PHE A 475 -15.16 -12.87 -3.91
CA PHE A 475 -15.96 -12.10 -4.87
C PHE A 475 -16.71 -10.93 -4.24
N SER A 476 -17.28 -11.12 -3.05
CA SER A 476 -18.04 -10.09 -2.32
C SER A 476 -17.17 -9.12 -1.53
N GLN A 477 -15.83 -9.15 -1.71
CA GLN A 477 -14.86 -8.27 -1.06
C GLN A 477 -14.07 -7.50 -2.10
N HIS A 478 -14.03 -6.17 -2.00
CA HIS A 478 -13.09 -5.39 -2.75
C HIS A 478 -11.72 -5.41 -2.05
N PHE A 479 -10.67 -5.66 -2.83
CA PHE A 479 -9.27 -5.63 -2.37
C PHE A 479 -8.53 -4.48 -3.05
N ASN A 480 -7.75 -3.72 -2.29
CA ASN A 480 -7.00 -2.59 -2.84
C ASN A 480 -5.87 -3.04 -3.80
N TRP A 481 -5.18 -4.15 -3.48
CA TRP A 481 -4.00 -4.63 -4.19
C TRP A 481 -3.91 -6.16 -4.26
N GLY A 482 -3.32 -6.66 -5.36
CA GLY A 482 -2.75 -8.01 -5.44
C GLY A 482 -3.73 -9.17 -5.63
N ILE A 483 -5.03 -8.96 -5.47
CA ILE A 483 -6.04 -10.04 -5.49
C ILE A 483 -6.94 -9.91 -6.74
N ASN A 484 -6.30 -9.70 -7.92
CA ASN A 484 -7.02 -9.40 -9.17
C ASN A 484 -7.91 -10.55 -9.67
N PHE A 485 -7.63 -11.79 -9.29
CA PHE A 485 -8.46 -12.94 -9.60
C PHE A 485 -9.84 -12.91 -8.94
N SER A 486 -10.04 -12.12 -7.87
CA SER A 486 -11.27 -12.11 -7.07
C SER A 486 -12.46 -11.42 -7.73
N TYR A 487 -12.25 -10.76 -8.86
CA TYR A 487 -13.28 -9.97 -9.55
C TYR A 487 -14.03 -10.75 -10.63
N ASP A 488 -13.77 -12.05 -10.76
CA ASP A 488 -14.48 -12.95 -11.65
C ASP A 488 -14.63 -14.34 -11.02
N LEU A 489 -15.81 -14.95 -11.13
CA LEU A 489 -16.11 -16.22 -10.47
C LEU A 489 -15.34 -17.41 -11.09
N GLU A 490 -15.10 -17.39 -12.38
CA GLU A 490 -14.33 -18.43 -13.06
C GLU A 490 -12.84 -18.30 -12.70
N HIS A 491 -12.31 -17.08 -12.68
CA HIS A 491 -10.93 -16.82 -12.27
C HIS A 491 -10.67 -17.27 -10.83
N ILE A 492 -11.62 -17.04 -9.91
CA ILE A 492 -11.54 -17.52 -8.53
C ILE A 492 -11.42 -19.04 -8.47
N GLY A 493 -12.28 -19.75 -9.21
CA GLY A 493 -12.27 -21.21 -9.22
C GLY A 493 -10.98 -21.78 -9.82
N GLN A 494 -10.49 -21.19 -10.92
CA GLN A 494 -9.22 -21.58 -11.54
C GLN A 494 -8.04 -21.32 -10.59
N PHE A 495 -7.99 -20.16 -9.94
CA PHE A 495 -6.95 -19.82 -8.97
C PHE A 495 -6.96 -20.76 -7.76
N TYR A 496 -8.15 -21.09 -7.24
CA TYR A 496 -8.32 -22.05 -6.16
C TYR A 496 -7.79 -23.44 -6.54
N THR A 497 -8.07 -23.88 -7.76
CA THR A 497 -7.61 -25.19 -8.27
C THR A 497 -6.08 -25.24 -8.37
N GLU A 498 -5.43 -24.19 -8.85
CA GLU A 498 -3.98 -24.14 -8.96
C GLU A 498 -3.32 -24.04 -7.56
N TYR A 499 -3.93 -23.34 -6.60
CA TYR A 499 -3.49 -23.34 -5.22
C TYR A 499 -3.53 -24.78 -4.62
N VAL A 500 -4.65 -25.51 -4.79
CA VAL A 500 -4.76 -26.88 -4.30
C VAL A 500 -3.72 -27.80 -4.96
N ARG A 501 -3.49 -27.65 -6.26
CA ARG A 501 -2.47 -28.39 -7.01
C ARG A 501 -1.06 -28.14 -6.44
N GLN A 502 -0.71 -26.89 -6.19
CA GLN A 502 0.60 -26.51 -5.64
C GLN A 502 0.82 -27.13 -4.25
N ILE A 503 -0.17 -26.97 -3.36
CA ILE A 503 -0.09 -27.53 -2.00
C ILE A 503 0.03 -29.07 -2.04
N ALA A 504 -0.76 -29.76 -2.87
CA ALA A 504 -0.72 -31.21 -3.03
C ALA A 504 0.64 -31.71 -3.52
N HIS A 505 1.25 -30.97 -4.47
CA HIS A 505 2.60 -31.28 -4.91
C HIS A 505 3.62 -31.21 -3.76
N PHE A 506 3.59 -30.12 -2.97
CA PHE A 506 4.51 -29.99 -1.85
C PHE A 506 4.28 -31.01 -0.75
N GLU A 507 3.04 -31.44 -0.52
CA GLU A 507 2.77 -32.56 0.39
C GLU A 507 3.38 -33.88 -0.11
N THR A 508 3.39 -34.09 -1.42
CA THR A 508 3.99 -35.29 -2.05
C THR A 508 5.52 -35.28 -1.99
N VAL A 509 6.17 -34.15 -2.29
CA VAL A 509 7.64 -34.05 -2.36
C VAL A 509 8.30 -33.74 -1.02
N LEU A 510 7.56 -33.20 -0.07
CA LEU A 510 7.99 -32.83 1.29
C LEU A 510 6.95 -33.25 2.33
N PRO A 511 6.68 -34.57 2.48
CA PRO A 511 5.59 -35.05 3.33
C PRO A 511 5.75 -34.58 4.77
N GLY A 512 4.63 -34.14 5.38
CA GLY A 512 4.57 -33.69 6.77
C GLY A 512 5.21 -32.31 7.04
N ARG A 513 5.64 -31.58 6.00
CA ARG A 513 6.20 -30.22 6.16
C ARG A 513 5.14 -29.12 6.18
N VAL A 514 3.93 -29.41 5.70
CA VAL A 514 2.79 -28.50 5.70
C VAL A 514 1.72 -29.03 6.63
N HIS A 515 1.29 -28.25 7.61
CA HIS A 515 0.15 -28.57 8.45
C HIS A 515 -1.14 -28.08 7.81
N HIS A 516 -2.07 -28.99 7.55
CA HIS A 516 -3.35 -28.66 6.95
C HIS A 516 -4.40 -28.39 8.01
N LEU A 517 -5.02 -27.23 7.92
CA LEU A 517 -6.11 -26.80 8.80
C LEU A 517 -7.31 -26.33 7.96
N THR A 518 -8.48 -26.92 8.16
CA THR A 518 -9.68 -26.41 7.52
C THR A 518 -10.41 -25.43 8.44
N TYR A 519 -10.91 -24.33 7.85
CA TYR A 519 -11.65 -23.30 8.58
C TYR A 519 -12.88 -23.88 9.30
N GLU A 520 -13.58 -24.80 8.64
CA GLU A 520 -14.78 -25.44 9.18
C GLU A 520 -14.45 -26.30 10.43
N ALA A 521 -13.39 -27.11 10.36
CA ALA A 521 -12.95 -27.90 11.52
C ALA A 521 -12.53 -26.99 12.69
N LEU A 522 -11.79 -25.91 12.40
CA LEU A 522 -11.42 -24.94 13.42
C LEU A 522 -12.62 -24.28 14.08
N VAL A 523 -13.67 -23.94 13.33
CA VAL A 523 -14.90 -23.33 13.87
C VAL A 523 -15.73 -24.33 14.68
N GLU A 524 -15.79 -25.58 14.24
CA GLU A 524 -16.59 -26.63 14.88
C GLU A 524 -15.92 -27.24 16.11
N ASN A 525 -14.61 -27.39 16.07
CA ASN A 525 -13.81 -28.11 17.06
C ASN A 525 -12.57 -27.29 17.49
N THR A 526 -12.77 -26.01 17.84
CA THR A 526 -11.71 -25.03 18.08
C THR A 526 -10.59 -25.56 18.96
N GLU A 527 -10.88 -26.09 20.15
CA GLU A 527 -9.85 -26.51 21.10
C GLU A 527 -9.01 -27.68 20.54
N SER A 528 -9.65 -28.68 19.94
CA SER A 528 -8.91 -29.85 19.41
C SER A 528 -8.02 -29.46 18.23
N GLU A 529 -8.48 -28.54 17.36
CA GLU A 529 -7.68 -28.04 16.23
C GLU A 529 -6.53 -27.15 16.71
N VAL A 530 -6.74 -26.32 17.73
CA VAL A 530 -5.67 -25.51 18.34
C VAL A 530 -4.62 -26.41 19.00
N ARG A 531 -5.02 -27.48 19.72
CA ARG A 531 -4.09 -28.45 20.31
C ARG A 531 -3.26 -29.15 19.23
N ARG A 532 -3.88 -29.62 18.15
CA ARG A 532 -3.20 -30.25 17.01
C ARG A 532 -2.23 -29.30 16.32
N LEU A 533 -2.60 -28.03 16.19
CA LEU A 533 -1.78 -26.99 15.61
C LEU A 533 -0.54 -26.69 16.47
N LEU A 534 -0.71 -26.56 17.78
CA LEU A 534 0.41 -26.35 18.72
C LEU A 534 1.33 -27.58 18.83
N GLU A 535 0.78 -28.81 18.75
CA GLU A 535 1.57 -30.06 18.67
C GLU A 535 2.47 -30.06 17.43
N TYR A 536 1.95 -29.68 16.25
CA TYR A 536 2.75 -29.51 15.02
C TYR A 536 3.87 -28.47 15.19
N LEU A 537 3.59 -27.38 15.92
CA LEU A 537 4.56 -26.33 16.23
C LEU A 537 5.55 -26.74 17.34
N GLU A 538 5.36 -27.91 17.98
CA GLU A 538 6.15 -28.39 19.11
C GLU A 538 6.06 -27.46 20.34
N LEU A 539 4.91 -26.82 20.53
CA LEU A 539 4.63 -25.89 21.61
C LEU A 539 3.61 -26.46 22.60
N PRO A 540 3.72 -26.14 23.90
CA PRO A 540 2.73 -26.52 24.87
C PRO A 540 1.40 -25.80 24.60
N PHE A 541 0.29 -26.44 24.97
CA PHE A 541 -1.01 -25.80 24.89
C PHE A 541 -1.11 -24.66 25.91
N ASP A 542 -1.67 -23.52 25.46
CA ASP A 542 -1.99 -22.36 26.30
C ASP A 542 -3.43 -21.90 26.08
N ASP A 543 -4.19 -21.73 27.15
CA ASP A 543 -5.61 -21.32 27.13
C ASP A 543 -5.82 -19.93 26.51
N ALA A 544 -4.80 -19.07 26.47
CA ALA A 544 -4.89 -17.77 25.83
C ALA A 544 -5.20 -17.89 24.32
N CYS A 545 -4.81 -18.99 23.69
CA CYS A 545 -5.15 -19.28 22.30
C CYS A 545 -6.67 -19.43 22.08
N LEU A 546 -7.41 -19.88 23.07
CA LEU A 546 -8.87 -19.99 23.01
C LEU A 546 -9.57 -18.64 23.30
N ARG A 547 -8.88 -17.72 23.97
CA ARG A 547 -9.33 -16.35 24.23
C ARG A 547 -8.68 -15.33 23.31
N PHE A 548 -8.32 -15.72 22.09
CA PHE A 548 -7.64 -14.90 21.08
C PHE A 548 -8.31 -13.55 20.83
N PHE A 549 -9.62 -13.43 21.03
CA PHE A 549 -10.41 -12.20 20.88
C PHE A 549 -10.08 -11.14 21.95
N GLU A 550 -9.40 -11.51 23.04
CA GLU A 550 -8.87 -10.58 24.06
C GLU A 550 -7.55 -9.94 23.63
N ASN A 551 -6.88 -10.49 22.62
CA ASN A 551 -5.61 -9.97 22.13
C ASN A 551 -5.82 -8.63 21.38
N ARG A 552 -5.18 -7.57 21.87
CA ARG A 552 -5.36 -6.17 21.43
C ARG A 552 -4.41 -5.74 20.31
N ARG A 553 -3.59 -6.63 19.75
CA ARG A 553 -2.70 -6.25 18.66
C ARG A 553 -3.43 -5.57 17.50
N ALA A 554 -2.74 -4.69 16.77
CA ALA A 554 -3.28 -4.10 15.54
C ALA A 554 -3.45 -5.19 14.45
N VAL A 555 -4.55 -5.14 13.68
CA VAL A 555 -4.87 -6.12 12.63
C VAL A 555 -5.26 -5.39 11.35
N TYR A 556 -4.44 -5.51 10.31
CA TYR A 556 -4.56 -4.78 9.04
C TYR A 556 -5.30 -5.54 7.93
N THR A 557 -6.30 -6.34 8.27
CA THR A 557 -7.04 -7.10 7.27
C THR A 557 -8.53 -6.77 7.28
N PRO A 558 -9.27 -7.08 6.19
CA PRO A 558 -10.73 -6.96 6.20
C PRO A 558 -11.43 -7.81 7.27
N SER A 559 -10.69 -8.73 7.92
CA SER A 559 -11.20 -9.60 9.00
C SER A 559 -10.88 -9.08 10.40
N SER A 560 -10.30 -7.86 10.54
CA SER A 560 -9.84 -7.30 11.82
C SER A 560 -10.92 -7.28 12.91
N GLU A 561 -12.15 -6.97 12.55
CA GLU A 561 -13.27 -6.93 13.48
C GLU A 561 -13.68 -8.35 13.91
N GLN A 562 -13.70 -9.29 12.97
CA GLN A 562 -14.15 -10.67 13.23
C GLN A 562 -13.28 -11.40 14.25
N VAL A 563 -11.98 -11.11 14.27
CA VAL A 563 -11.03 -11.75 15.21
C VAL A 563 -11.02 -11.12 16.62
N ARG A 564 -11.82 -10.07 16.83
CA ARG A 564 -12.03 -9.43 18.14
C ARG A 564 -13.28 -9.91 18.86
N SER A 565 -13.93 -10.93 18.31
CA SER A 565 -15.11 -11.58 18.88
C SER A 565 -14.89 -13.09 18.93
N PRO A 566 -15.58 -13.81 19.84
CA PRO A 566 -15.56 -15.27 19.85
C PRO A 566 -15.96 -15.86 18.49
N ILE A 567 -15.45 -17.05 18.19
CA ILE A 567 -15.77 -17.76 16.94
C ILE A 567 -17.28 -17.94 16.80
N ASN A 568 -17.80 -17.66 15.60
CA ASN A 568 -19.17 -17.91 15.22
C ASN A 568 -19.25 -18.65 13.87
N ARG A 569 -20.43 -19.17 13.55
CA ARG A 569 -20.68 -19.97 12.33
C ARG A 569 -21.22 -19.15 11.15
N ASP A 570 -21.45 -17.86 11.31
CA ASP A 570 -22.18 -17.03 10.34
C ASP A 570 -21.51 -16.99 8.97
N GLY A 571 -20.18 -17.08 8.95
CA GLY A 571 -19.40 -17.08 7.71
C GLY A 571 -19.45 -18.38 6.92
N MET A 572 -19.78 -19.53 7.53
CA MET A 572 -19.66 -20.85 6.91
C MET A 572 -20.64 -21.05 5.76
N GLU A 573 -21.86 -20.59 5.92
CA GLU A 573 -22.97 -20.89 4.99
C GLU A 573 -23.48 -19.68 4.21
N ARG A 574 -22.86 -18.51 4.35
CA ARG A 574 -23.30 -17.29 3.66
C ARG A 574 -23.44 -17.47 2.15
N TRP A 575 -22.54 -18.21 1.51
CA TRP A 575 -22.55 -18.47 0.08
C TRP A 575 -23.81 -19.22 -0.40
N LYS A 576 -24.45 -20.03 0.45
CA LYS A 576 -25.67 -20.80 0.10
C LYS A 576 -26.83 -19.88 -0.28
N ARG A 577 -26.88 -18.67 0.27
CA ARG A 577 -27.89 -17.65 -0.06
C ARG A 577 -27.73 -17.12 -1.48
N TYR A 578 -26.54 -17.26 -2.05
CA TYR A 578 -26.14 -16.82 -3.38
C TYR A 578 -25.97 -17.97 -4.37
N GLU A 579 -26.26 -19.21 -3.95
CA GLU A 579 -26.05 -20.41 -4.76
C GLU A 579 -26.62 -20.32 -6.18
N PRO A 580 -27.80 -19.71 -6.42
CA PRO A 580 -28.37 -19.58 -7.78
C PRO A 580 -27.51 -18.73 -8.74
N TYR A 581 -26.56 -17.95 -8.23
CA TYR A 581 -25.71 -17.07 -9.02
C TYR A 581 -24.27 -17.58 -9.15
N LEU A 582 -23.91 -18.70 -8.49
CA LEU A 582 -22.54 -19.17 -8.36
C LEU A 582 -22.20 -20.33 -9.30
N ASP A 583 -23.01 -20.62 -10.32
CA ASP A 583 -22.72 -21.68 -11.30
C ASP A 583 -21.37 -21.55 -12.01
N PRO A 584 -20.90 -20.34 -12.43
CA PRO A 584 -19.57 -20.20 -13.02
C PRO A 584 -18.45 -20.63 -12.03
N LEU A 585 -18.56 -20.29 -10.75
CA LEU A 585 -17.62 -20.72 -9.73
C LEU A 585 -17.66 -22.24 -9.52
N LYS A 586 -18.86 -22.85 -9.44
CA LYS A 586 -19.02 -24.31 -9.30
C LYS A 586 -18.36 -25.06 -10.44
N GLN A 587 -18.61 -24.63 -11.68
CA GLN A 587 -18.07 -25.26 -12.88
C GLN A 587 -16.54 -25.14 -12.92
N SER A 588 -16.01 -23.97 -12.61
CA SER A 588 -14.56 -23.69 -12.60
C SER A 588 -13.80 -24.44 -11.51
N LEU A 589 -14.42 -24.69 -10.35
CA LEU A 589 -13.85 -25.49 -9.27
C LEU A 589 -13.82 -27.00 -9.59
N GLY A 590 -14.83 -27.49 -10.31
CA GLY A 590 -14.90 -28.88 -10.78
C GLY A 590 -14.60 -29.92 -9.70
N PRO A 591 -13.60 -30.82 -9.91
CA PRO A 591 -13.25 -31.89 -8.97
C PRO A 591 -12.86 -31.39 -7.57
N VAL A 592 -12.26 -30.21 -7.46
CA VAL A 592 -11.84 -29.67 -6.16
C VAL A 592 -13.01 -29.43 -5.23
N LEU A 593 -14.15 -29.01 -5.77
CA LEU A 593 -15.37 -28.86 -4.97
C LEU A 593 -15.92 -30.21 -4.52
N ALA A 594 -15.92 -31.20 -5.41
CA ALA A 594 -16.47 -32.53 -5.12
C ALA A 594 -15.66 -33.33 -4.06
N HIS A 595 -14.36 -33.10 -3.98
CA HIS A 595 -13.47 -33.84 -3.08
C HIS A 595 -13.14 -33.10 -1.78
N TYR A 596 -13.51 -31.81 -1.65
CA TYR A 596 -13.22 -31.05 -0.45
C TYR A 596 -13.67 -31.79 0.85
N PRO A 597 -12.84 -31.87 1.92
CA PRO A 597 -11.56 -31.19 2.13
C PRO A 597 -10.33 -31.90 1.51
N ASN A 598 -10.51 -33.06 0.91
CA ASN A 598 -9.42 -33.84 0.31
C ASN A 598 -8.97 -33.24 -1.04
N VAL A 599 -7.82 -33.66 -1.49
CA VAL A 599 -7.28 -33.29 -2.80
C VAL A 599 -7.80 -34.29 -3.85
N PRO A 600 -8.31 -33.83 -5.00
CA PRO A 600 -8.68 -34.72 -6.11
C PRO A 600 -7.50 -35.57 -6.59
N PRO A 601 -7.69 -36.84 -6.94
CA PRO A 601 -6.60 -37.72 -7.40
C PRO A 601 -5.83 -37.16 -8.61
N GLU A 602 -6.51 -36.49 -9.54
CA GLU A 602 -5.92 -35.85 -10.71
C GLU A 602 -5.03 -34.63 -10.42
N LEU A 603 -5.03 -34.13 -9.18
CA LEU A 603 -4.15 -33.06 -8.73
C LEU A 603 -3.01 -33.57 -7.83
N GLN A 604 -2.97 -34.86 -7.54
CA GLN A 604 -1.92 -35.48 -6.72
C GLN A 604 -0.73 -35.98 -7.56
N SER A 605 -0.80 -35.88 -8.90
CA SER A 605 0.19 -36.38 -9.85
C SER A 605 1.21 -35.33 -10.27
#